data_539bf19cbb961bcba7f6d91c3cbdafbd
#
_entry.id   539bf19cbb961bcba7f6d91c3cbdafbd
#
_cell.length_a   1.000
_cell.length_b   1.000
_cell.length_c   1.000
_cell.angle_alpha   90.00
_cell.angle_beta   90.00
_cell.angle_gamma   90.00
#
_symmetry.space_group_name_H-M   'P 1'
#
loop_
_entity.id
_entity.type
_entity.pdbx_description
1 polymer ?
#
loop_
_entity_poly.entity_id
_entity_poly.type
_entity_poly.pdbx_seq_one_letter_code
_entity_poly.pdbx_strand_id
1 'polypeptide(L)'
;KTSGTATLLGNVTAGGLIINGSAGTLNLGNALTHNFNGVITLTNGTLNGGSSTLNVNVLSATAWNGTGSRFTAGTSTVSFNAAGNQTLSASATTFNNLTFSNSGIKTLTTGNCTATGIVSMEGTATVSAAPTYGTNASLQYNTTSARTAGVEWITPFAALGGVTVANTGVITMNAAKVFNVSVPLTVNTGTNLNSGNFQLTFGGN
;
A
#
# COMPACT_ATOMS: atom_id res chain seq x y z
N LYS A 1 -13.47 0.33 -24.09
CA LYS A 1 -14.01 1.69 -24.14
C LYS A 1 -12.92 2.68 -24.54
N THR A 2 -13.13 3.44 -25.59
CA THR A 2 -12.13 4.38 -26.14
C THR A 2 -12.33 5.81 -25.67
N SER A 3 -13.47 6.14 -25.02
CA SER A 3 -13.76 7.46 -24.47
C SER A 3 -14.83 7.40 -23.38
N GLY A 4 -14.92 8.43 -22.57
CA GLY A 4 -15.89 8.58 -21.49
C GLY A 4 -15.64 7.63 -20.30
N THR A 5 -16.49 7.70 -19.29
CA THR A 5 -16.37 6.93 -18.03
C THR A 5 -17.40 5.81 -17.97
N ALA A 6 -16.96 4.63 -17.51
CA ALA A 6 -17.84 3.57 -17.03
C ALA A 6 -17.66 3.46 -15.52
N THR A 7 -18.75 3.43 -14.76
CA THR A 7 -18.72 3.33 -13.30
C THR A 7 -19.29 2.00 -12.85
N LEU A 8 -18.61 1.31 -11.96
CA LEU A 8 -19.13 0.10 -11.33
C LEU A 8 -20.13 0.50 -10.23
N LEU A 9 -21.27 -0.18 -10.20
CA LEU A 9 -22.36 0.03 -9.24
C LEU A 9 -22.45 -1.11 -8.20
N GLY A 10 -21.54 -2.08 -8.27
CA GLY A 10 -21.49 -3.23 -7.38
C GLY A 10 -20.11 -3.85 -7.34
N ASN A 11 -19.91 -4.75 -6.39
CA ASN A 11 -18.67 -5.48 -6.23
C ASN A 11 -18.38 -6.36 -7.46
N VAL A 12 -17.11 -6.46 -7.84
CA VAL A 12 -16.67 -7.30 -8.95
C VAL A 12 -15.63 -8.29 -8.44
N THR A 13 -15.77 -9.55 -8.86
CA THR A 13 -14.73 -10.57 -8.75
C THR A 13 -14.39 -11.05 -10.17
N ALA A 14 -13.12 -10.93 -10.56
CA ALA A 14 -12.66 -11.26 -11.90
C ALA A 14 -11.26 -11.90 -11.89
N GLY A 15 -10.89 -12.53 -13.00
CA GLY A 15 -9.57 -13.12 -13.20
C GLY A 15 -8.47 -12.06 -13.23
N GLY A 16 -8.70 -10.93 -13.87
CA GLY A 16 -7.77 -9.80 -13.96
C GLY A 16 -8.46 -8.57 -14.49
N LEU A 17 -7.71 -7.48 -14.61
CA LEU A 17 -8.22 -6.22 -15.15
C LEU A 17 -7.24 -5.66 -16.17
N ILE A 18 -7.73 -5.37 -17.38
CA ILE A 18 -6.94 -4.71 -18.42
C ILE A 18 -7.63 -3.41 -18.81
N ILE A 19 -6.95 -2.29 -18.65
CA ILE A 19 -7.38 -0.99 -19.15
C ILE A 19 -6.48 -0.60 -20.32
N ASN A 20 -7.04 -0.64 -21.53
CA ASN A 20 -6.31 -0.39 -22.78
C ASN A 20 -7.07 0.55 -23.75
N GLY A 21 -8.07 1.25 -23.30
CA GLY A 21 -8.80 2.23 -24.12
C GLY A 21 -8.15 3.60 -24.02
N SER A 22 -7.74 4.19 -25.14
CA SER A 22 -6.86 5.37 -25.21
C SER A 22 -7.33 6.60 -24.41
N ALA A 23 -8.63 6.79 -24.21
CA ALA A 23 -9.20 7.90 -23.42
C ALA A 23 -10.37 7.44 -22.51
N GLY A 24 -10.55 6.13 -22.35
CA GLY A 24 -11.60 5.57 -21.48
C GLY A 24 -11.20 5.58 -20.03
N THR A 25 -12.17 5.80 -19.16
CA THR A 25 -12.02 5.64 -17.70
C THR A 25 -12.91 4.53 -17.19
N LEU A 26 -12.37 3.63 -16.39
CA LEU A 26 -13.14 2.77 -15.51
C LEU A 26 -13.10 3.34 -14.11
N ASN A 27 -14.26 3.69 -13.56
CA ASN A 27 -14.41 4.11 -12.19
C ASN A 27 -14.90 2.91 -11.36
N LEU A 28 -14.17 2.57 -10.32
CA LEU A 28 -14.49 1.45 -9.42
C LEU A 28 -15.67 1.74 -8.47
N GLY A 29 -16.20 2.97 -8.52
CA GLY A 29 -17.35 3.35 -7.68
C GLY A 29 -16.94 3.78 -6.27
N ASN A 30 -17.92 3.79 -5.37
CA ASN A 30 -17.74 4.26 -4.01
C ASN A 30 -18.05 3.16 -3.00
N ALA A 31 -17.18 2.98 -2.03
CA ALA A 31 -17.32 2.03 -0.92
C ALA A 31 -17.60 0.58 -1.38
N LEU A 32 -17.12 0.20 -2.56
CA LEU A 32 -17.21 -1.16 -3.09
C LEU A 32 -15.95 -1.94 -2.78
N THR A 33 -16.04 -3.27 -2.87
CA THR A 33 -14.88 -4.17 -2.75
C THR A 33 -14.77 -5.02 -4.00
N HIS A 34 -13.65 -4.88 -4.71
CA HIS A 34 -13.37 -5.64 -5.93
C HIS A 34 -12.23 -6.62 -5.68
N ASN A 35 -12.37 -7.84 -6.23
CA ASN A 35 -11.37 -8.90 -6.10
C ASN A 35 -10.86 -9.28 -7.49
N PHE A 36 -9.56 -9.10 -7.73
CA PHE A 36 -8.90 -9.51 -8.95
C PHE A 36 -7.90 -10.64 -8.66
N ASN A 37 -8.19 -11.82 -9.18
CA ASN A 37 -7.37 -13.02 -9.00
C ASN A 37 -6.29 -13.15 -10.08
N GLY A 38 -6.22 -12.20 -10.99
CA GLY A 38 -5.21 -12.05 -12.03
C GLY A 38 -4.59 -10.66 -12.03
N VAL A 39 -3.73 -10.41 -13.00
CA VAL A 39 -2.95 -9.18 -13.12
C VAL A 39 -3.83 -7.96 -13.38
N ILE A 40 -3.52 -6.85 -12.73
CA ILE A 40 -4.02 -5.52 -13.10
C ILE A 40 -3.05 -4.91 -14.12
N THR A 41 -3.53 -4.63 -15.33
CA THR A 41 -2.72 -4.05 -16.41
C THR A 41 -3.34 -2.74 -16.90
N LEU A 42 -2.61 -1.65 -16.77
CA LEU A 42 -3.00 -0.32 -17.19
C LEU A 42 -2.11 0.14 -18.35
N THR A 43 -2.49 -0.20 -19.59
CA THR A 43 -1.71 0.13 -20.79
C THR A 43 -2.05 1.52 -21.32
N ASN A 44 -3.35 1.81 -21.44
CA ASN A 44 -3.90 3.10 -21.89
C ASN A 44 -5.19 3.40 -21.11
N GLY A 45 -5.64 4.67 -21.14
CA GLY A 45 -6.81 5.07 -20.36
C GLY A 45 -6.53 5.14 -18.86
N THR A 46 -7.59 5.26 -18.07
CA THR A 46 -7.51 5.53 -16.63
C THR A 46 -8.33 4.53 -15.83
N LEU A 47 -7.75 4.04 -14.76
CA LEU A 47 -8.47 3.38 -13.68
C LEU A 47 -8.66 4.40 -12.54
N ASN A 48 -9.91 4.67 -12.17
CA ASN A 48 -10.24 5.52 -11.03
C ASN A 48 -10.69 4.65 -9.87
N GLY A 49 -9.97 4.70 -8.75
CA GLY A 49 -10.23 3.91 -7.55
C GLY A 49 -11.48 4.36 -6.77
N GLY A 50 -11.92 5.62 -6.97
CA GLY A 50 -13.02 6.18 -6.19
C GLY A 50 -12.71 6.16 -4.69
N SER A 51 -13.60 5.57 -3.89
CA SER A 51 -13.37 5.24 -2.49
C SER A 51 -13.44 3.72 -2.22
N SER A 52 -13.23 2.92 -3.26
CA SER A 52 -13.38 1.47 -3.18
C SER A 52 -12.10 0.77 -2.73
N THR A 53 -12.25 -0.48 -2.29
CA THR A 53 -11.14 -1.39 -2.01
C THR A 53 -10.90 -2.27 -3.22
N LEU A 54 -9.64 -2.36 -3.63
CA LEU A 54 -9.17 -3.16 -4.74
C LEU A 54 -8.22 -4.24 -4.22
N ASN A 55 -8.71 -5.47 -4.10
CA ASN A 55 -7.92 -6.62 -3.69
C ASN A 55 -7.24 -7.26 -4.90
N VAL A 56 -5.92 -7.35 -4.86
CA VAL A 56 -5.08 -7.97 -5.89
C VAL A 56 -4.56 -9.29 -5.32
N ASN A 57 -5.26 -10.39 -5.67
CA ASN A 57 -5.06 -11.71 -5.07
C ASN A 57 -4.12 -12.61 -5.88
N VAL A 58 -3.63 -12.16 -7.03
CA VAL A 58 -2.84 -12.99 -7.93
C VAL A 58 -1.51 -13.39 -7.32
N LEU A 59 -1.21 -14.68 -7.35
CA LEU A 59 0.12 -15.25 -7.09
C LEU A 59 0.93 -15.19 -8.39
N SER A 60 1.56 -14.06 -8.67
CA SER A 60 2.32 -13.88 -9.91
C SER A 60 3.49 -12.92 -9.68
N ALA A 61 4.55 -13.12 -10.46
CA ALA A 61 5.67 -12.19 -10.52
C ALA A 61 5.22 -10.75 -10.85
N THR A 62 4.14 -10.58 -11.63
CA THR A 62 3.56 -9.26 -11.89
C THR A 62 2.12 -9.24 -11.43
N ALA A 63 1.81 -8.54 -10.35
CA ALA A 63 0.46 -8.37 -9.83
C ALA A 63 -0.17 -7.06 -10.32
N TRP A 64 0.65 -6.02 -10.43
CA TRP A 64 0.28 -4.71 -10.96
C TRP A 64 1.27 -4.30 -12.05
N ASN A 65 0.73 -3.95 -13.22
CA ASN A 65 1.49 -3.43 -14.34
C ASN A 65 0.83 -2.14 -14.83
N GLY A 66 1.27 -1.01 -14.32
CA GLY A 66 0.75 0.29 -14.69
C GLY A 66 1.61 1.40 -14.11
N THR A 67 1.92 2.41 -14.91
CA THR A 67 2.84 3.47 -14.55
C THR A 67 2.19 4.84 -14.67
N GLY A 68 2.71 5.82 -13.91
CA GLY A 68 2.31 7.22 -14.01
C GLY A 68 0.84 7.47 -13.71
N SER A 69 0.23 8.38 -14.45
CA SER A 69 -1.11 8.92 -14.23
C SER A 69 -2.27 8.00 -14.66
N ARG A 70 -2.02 6.72 -14.94
CA ARG A 70 -3.07 5.78 -15.36
C ARG A 70 -3.97 5.30 -14.22
N PHE A 71 -3.57 5.55 -13.00
CA PHE A 71 -4.37 5.30 -11.82
C PHE A 71 -4.66 6.60 -11.08
N THR A 72 -5.94 6.90 -10.90
CA THR A 72 -6.41 8.00 -10.04
C THR A 72 -6.89 7.39 -8.75
N ALA A 73 -6.16 7.60 -7.67
CA ALA A 73 -6.39 6.89 -6.42
C ALA A 73 -7.72 7.26 -5.73
N GLY A 74 -8.13 8.52 -5.78
CA GLY A 74 -9.22 8.99 -4.93
C GLY A 74 -8.88 8.77 -3.46
N THR A 75 -9.78 8.15 -2.71
CA THR A 75 -9.56 7.68 -1.33
C THR A 75 -9.50 6.15 -1.24
N SER A 76 -9.25 5.48 -2.36
CA SER A 76 -9.28 4.02 -2.45
C SER A 76 -8.15 3.35 -1.68
N THR A 77 -8.38 2.08 -1.36
CA THR A 77 -7.37 1.16 -0.86
C THR A 77 -7.01 0.14 -1.93
N VAL A 78 -5.72 0.01 -2.24
CA VAL A 78 -5.22 -1.11 -3.05
C VAL A 78 -4.49 -2.09 -2.14
N SER A 79 -4.96 -3.33 -2.11
CA SER A 79 -4.44 -4.38 -1.24
C SER A 79 -3.79 -5.49 -2.04
N PHE A 80 -2.49 -5.69 -1.84
CA PHE A 80 -1.73 -6.82 -2.38
C PHE A 80 -1.75 -7.94 -1.34
N ASN A 81 -2.72 -8.85 -1.46
CA ASN A 81 -3.08 -9.80 -0.41
C ASN A 81 -2.94 -11.28 -0.79
N ALA A 82 -2.20 -11.61 -1.84
CA ALA A 82 -1.88 -13.01 -2.12
C ALA A 82 -0.95 -13.61 -1.04
N ALA A 83 -1.13 -14.89 -0.76
CA ALA A 83 -0.29 -15.64 0.19
C ALA A 83 1.04 -16.05 -0.49
N GLY A 84 1.84 -15.08 -0.93
CA GLY A 84 3.11 -15.29 -1.62
C GLY A 84 3.64 -14.02 -2.27
N ASN A 85 4.64 -14.19 -3.12
CA ASN A 85 5.32 -13.07 -3.74
C ASN A 85 4.45 -12.39 -4.81
N GLN A 86 4.46 -11.06 -4.81
CA GLN A 86 3.79 -10.23 -5.81
C GLN A 86 4.72 -9.09 -6.24
N THR A 87 4.75 -8.79 -7.53
CA THR A 87 5.53 -7.66 -8.05
C THR A 87 4.62 -6.53 -8.49
N LEU A 88 4.94 -5.33 -8.06
CA LEU A 88 4.27 -4.09 -8.41
C LEU A 88 5.17 -3.29 -9.36
N SER A 89 4.84 -3.30 -10.64
CA SER A 89 5.39 -2.39 -11.65
C SER A 89 4.55 -1.12 -11.68
N ALA A 90 4.72 -0.28 -10.65
CA ALA A 90 3.88 0.87 -10.36
C ALA A 90 4.68 2.20 -10.32
N SER A 91 5.73 2.30 -11.12
CA SER A 91 6.60 3.48 -11.17
C SER A 91 5.79 4.76 -11.39
N ALA A 92 6.07 5.78 -10.57
CA ALA A 92 5.37 7.07 -10.55
C ALA A 92 3.84 6.97 -10.32
N THR A 93 3.33 5.81 -9.88
CA THR A 93 1.91 5.66 -9.53
C THR A 93 1.69 6.16 -8.10
N THR A 94 0.64 6.99 -7.93
CA THR A 94 0.21 7.44 -6.61
C THR A 94 -0.99 6.62 -6.16
N PHE A 95 -0.87 5.99 -5.00
CA PHE A 95 -1.96 5.33 -4.27
C PHE A 95 -2.41 6.23 -3.11
N ASN A 96 -3.67 6.12 -2.69
CA ASN A 96 -4.07 6.68 -1.41
C ASN A 96 -3.68 5.69 -0.30
N ASN A 97 -4.45 4.64 -0.09
CA ASN A 97 -4.07 3.61 0.87
C ASN A 97 -3.48 2.39 0.14
N LEU A 98 -2.41 1.86 0.69
CA LEU A 98 -1.67 0.73 0.13
C LEU A 98 -1.50 -0.33 1.23
N THR A 99 -2.09 -1.50 1.03
CA THR A 99 -2.00 -2.61 1.98
C THR A 99 -1.16 -3.75 1.42
N PHE A 100 -0.23 -4.23 2.23
CA PHE A 100 0.57 -5.42 1.97
C PHE A 100 0.23 -6.47 3.02
N SER A 101 -0.47 -7.54 2.61
CA SER A 101 -1.03 -8.51 3.54
C SER A 101 -0.73 -9.97 3.20
N ASN A 102 -1.18 -10.87 4.06
CA ASN A 102 -0.89 -12.28 4.05
C ASN A 102 0.61 -12.58 4.26
N SER A 103 1.33 -13.01 3.21
CA SER A 103 2.73 -13.42 3.32
C SER A 103 3.51 -13.11 2.04
N GLY A 104 4.79 -13.45 2.04
CA GLY A 104 5.69 -13.29 0.90
C GLY A 104 6.21 -11.86 0.71
N ILE A 105 7.08 -11.71 -0.27
CA ILE A 105 7.70 -10.42 -0.60
C ILE A 105 6.83 -9.70 -1.63
N LYS A 106 6.43 -8.48 -1.30
CA LYS A 106 5.78 -7.56 -2.24
C LYS A 106 6.88 -6.69 -2.85
N THR A 107 7.30 -7.05 -4.05
CA THR A 107 8.41 -6.39 -4.74
C THR A 107 7.93 -5.11 -5.40
N LEU A 108 8.41 -3.97 -4.91
CA LEU A 108 8.26 -2.68 -5.57
C LEU A 108 9.40 -2.52 -6.57
N THR A 109 9.07 -2.45 -7.86
CA THR A 109 10.10 -2.25 -8.90
C THR A 109 10.53 -0.80 -8.96
N THR A 110 11.64 -0.54 -9.65
CA THR A 110 12.33 0.76 -9.73
C THR A 110 11.41 1.94 -10.03
N GLY A 111 11.65 3.06 -9.37
CA GLY A 111 10.80 4.25 -9.45
C GLY A 111 9.58 4.11 -8.54
N ASN A 112 9.83 4.06 -7.25
CA ASN A 112 8.85 3.79 -6.20
C ASN A 112 7.50 4.47 -6.43
N CYS A 113 6.43 3.73 -6.17
CA CYS A 113 5.10 4.29 -6.03
C CYS A 113 5.03 5.21 -4.80
N THR A 114 4.09 6.15 -4.84
CA THR A 114 3.80 7.05 -3.72
C THR A 114 2.53 6.59 -3.01
N ALA A 115 2.52 6.60 -1.68
CA ALA A 115 1.31 6.47 -0.87
C ALA A 115 1.01 7.80 -0.19
N THR A 116 -0.22 8.31 -0.31
CA THR A 116 -0.63 9.60 0.30
C THR A 116 -1.46 9.44 1.56
N GLY A 117 -1.99 8.26 1.80
CA GLY A 117 -2.73 7.87 3.00
C GLY A 117 -1.97 6.81 3.80
N ILE A 118 -2.59 5.68 4.08
CA ILE A 118 -2.04 4.64 4.95
C ILE A 118 -1.27 3.61 4.12
N VAL A 119 -0.03 3.32 4.51
CA VAL A 119 0.68 2.09 4.14
C VAL A 119 0.48 1.09 5.27
N SER A 120 -0.33 0.07 5.04
CA SER A 120 -0.64 -0.98 6.03
C SER A 120 0.19 -2.23 5.78
N MET A 121 0.90 -2.67 6.82
CA MET A 121 1.63 -3.94 6.85
C MET A 121 0.83 -4.95 7.65
N GLU A 122 0.35 -6.00 6.99
CA GLU A 122 -0.54 -7.00 7.58
C GLU A 122 0.00 -8.42 7.41
N GLY A 123 -0.39 -9.32 8.32
CA GLY A 123 0.14 -10.68 8.32
C GLY A 123 1.67 -10.71 8.44
N THR A 124 2.32 -11.50 7.61
CA THR A 124 3.79 -11.64 7.56
C THR A 124 4.38 -11.11 6.25
N ALA A 125 3.60 -10.40 5.45
CA ALA A 125 4.08 -9.82 4.20
C ALA A 125 5.21 -8.81 4.44
N THR A 126 6.22 -8.83 3.58
CA THR A 126 7.32 -7.87 3.57
C THR A 126 7.36 -7.11 2.24
N VAL A 127 8.04 -5.99 2.21
CA VAL A 127 8.28 -5.24 0.96
C VAL A 127 9.77 -5.22 0.62
N SER A 128 10.09 -5.19 -0.68
CA SER A 128 11.49 -5.12 -1.13
C SER A 128 12.09 -3.72 -1.03
N ALA A 129 11.25 -2.69 -1.01
CA ALA A 129 11.61 -1.28 -0.86
C ALA A 129 10.46 -0.54 -0.19
N ALA A 130 10.75 0.59 0.47
CA ALA A 130 9.72 1.46 0.98
C ALA A 130 9.01 2.17 -0.18
N PRO A 131 7.67 2.36 -0.15
CA PRO A 131 7.03 3.35 -0.99
C PRO A 131 7.48 4.75 -0.58
N THR A 132 7.33 5.73 -1.47
CA THR A 132 7.45 7.14 -1.07
C THR A 132 6.23 7.53 -0.25
N TYR A 133 6.45 8.05 0.95
CA TYR A 133 5.38 8.56 1.80
C TYR A 133 5.06 10.01 1.44
N GLY A 134 3.82 10.30 1.10
CA GLY A 134 3.32 11.67 0.96
C GLY A 134 3.32 12.39 2.30
N THR A 135 3.18 13.72 2.29
CA THR A 135 3.31 14.58 3.50
C THR A 135 2.47 14.11 4.68
N ASN A 136 1.23 13.68 4.43
CA ASN A 136 0.31 13.25 5.49
C ASN A 136 0.15 11.73 5.59
N ALA A 137 0.97 10.97 4.85
CA ALA A 137 0.91 9.52 4.87
C ALA A 137 1.33 8.95 6.23
N SER A 138 0.89 7.73 6.51
CA SER A 138 1.29 6.97 7.69
C SER A 138 1.75 5.58 7.32
N LEU A 139 2.63 5.02 8.15
CA LEU A 139 2.92 3.60 8.19
C LEU A 139 2.12 2.96 9.33
N GLN A 140 1.39 1.89 9.04
CA GLN A 140 0.65 1.14 10.04
C GLN A 140 1.07 -0.32 10.04
N TYR A 141 1.37 -0.85 11.21
CA TYR A 141 1.50 -2.28 11.45
C TYR A 141 0.18 -2.81 12.00
N ASN A 142 -0.63 -3.41 11.13
CA ASN A 142 -1.96 -3.95 11.46
C ASN A 142 -1.93 -5.49 11.36
N THR A 143 -1.21 -6.13 12.25
CA THR A 143 -1.00 -7.58 12.24
C THR A 143 -1.14 -8.18 13.63
N THR A 144 -1.66 -9.39 13.71
CA THR A 144 -1.66 -10.21 14.91
C THR A 144 -0.39 -11.06 15.05
N SER A 145 0.39 -11.17 13.97
CA SER A 145 1.64 -11.92 13.94
C SER A 145 2.81 -11.05 14.41
N ALA A 146 3.68 -11.59 15.22
CA ALA A 146 4.95 -10.96 15.54
C ALA A 146 5.80 -10.80 14.27
N ARG A 147 6.44 -9.64 14.10
CA ARG A 147 7.31 -9.36 12.98
C ARG A 147 8.39 -8.36 13.32
N THR A 148 9.49 -8.43 12.57
CA THR A 148 10.49 -7.36 12.58
C THR A 148 10.11 -6.31 11.52
N ALA A 149 10.19 -5.03 11.88
CA ALA A 149 10.06 -3.94 10.94
C ALA A 149 11.11 -4.08 9.82
N GLY A 150 10.73 -3.78 8.59
CA GLY A 150 11.60 -3.88 7.44
C GLY A 150 11.99 -2.51 6.88
N VAL A 151 12.24 -2.50 5.58
CA VAL A 151 12.61 -1.30 4.81
C VAL A 151 11.47 -0.29 4.70
N GLU A 152 10.23 -0.73 4.93
CA GLU A 152 9.04 0.13 4.94
C GLU A 152 9.10 1.19 6.04
N TRP A 153 9.75 0.91 7.17
CA TRP A 153 9.96 1.91 8.21
C TRP A 153 11.26 2.67 7.95
N ILE A 154 11.16 3.67 7.11
CA ILE A 154 12.28 4.55 6.76
C ILE A 154 12.74 5.38 7.97
N THR A 155 13.97 5.86 7.95
CA THR A 155 14.53 6.72 8.98
C THR A 155 15.39 7.82 8.34
N PRO A 156 15.17 9.10 8.63
CA PRO A 156 14.09 9.63 9.47
C PRO A 156 12.71 9.42 8.85
N PHE A 157 11.69 9.20 9.69
CA PHE A 157 10.29 9.19 9.24
C PHE A 157 9.77 10.64 9.28
N ALA A 158 9.35 11.15 8.12
CA ALA A 158 9.02 12.55 7.93
C ALA A 158 7.53 12.82 7.65
N ALA A 159 6.77 11.79 7.27
CA ALA A 159 5.35 11.95 6.96
C ALA A 159 4.53 12.17 8.24
N LEU A 160 3.68 13.20 8.24
CA LEU A 160 2.96 13.70 9.42
C LEU A 160 1.93 12.72 9.99
N GLY A 161 1.47 11.75 9.21
CA GLY A 161 0.62 10.66 9.71
C GLY A 161 1.34 9.70 10.65
N GLY A 162 2.67 9.72 10.65
CA GLY A 162 3.51 8.97 11.60
C GLY A 162 3.49 7.46 11.41
N VAL A 163 3.86 6.76 12.48
CA VAL A 163 3.90 5.29 12.53
C VAL A 163 2.94 4.80 13.62
N THR A 164 2.11 3.82 13.28
CA THR A 164 1.12 3.24 14.20
C THR A 164 1.32 1.73 14.33
N VAL A 165 1.42 1.24 15.55
CA VAL A 165 1.26 -0.18 15.89
C VAL A 165 -0.19 -0.39 16.31
N ALA A 166 -0.98 -1.03 15.43
CA ALA A 166 -2.44 -0.99 15.51
C ALA A 166 -3.09 -2.30 15.99
N ASN A 167 -2.37 -3.43 15.97
CA ASN A 167 -2.92 -4.73 16.30
C ASN A 167 -1.96 -5.51 17.23
N THR A 168 -2.38 -6.65 17.74
CA THR A 168 -1.76 -7.39 18.85
C THR A 168 -0.40 -8.03 18.55
N GLY A 169 0.03 -8.06 17.29
CA GLY A 169 1.35 -8.58 16.93
C GLY A 169 2.48 -7.73 17.52
N VAL A 170 3.51 -8.38 18.03
CA VAL A 170 4.72 -7.68 18.48
C VAL A 170 5.51 -7.18 17.31
N ILE A 171 5.73 -5.88 17.23
CA ILE A 171 6.58 -5.25 16.21
C ILE A 171 7.96 -4.99 16.81
N THR A 172 8.98 -5.66 16.28
CA THR A 172 10.37 -5.47 16.71
C THR A 172 11.09 -4.53 15.75
N MET A 173 11.77 -3.53 16.27
CA MET A 173 12.58 -2.62 15.45
C MET A 173 13.78 -3.37 14.86
N ASN A 174 14.14 -3.04 13.62
CA ASN A 174 15.30 -3.59 12.92
C ASN A 174 16.55 -2.70 12.96
N ALA A 175 16.39 -1.46 13.40
CA ALA A 175 17.44 -0.43 13.52
C ALA A 175 16.94 0.72 14.38
N ALA A 176 17.81 1.64 14.75
CA ALA A 176 17.43 2.90 15.36
C ALA A 176 16.46 3.68 14.46
N LYS A 177 15.46 4.30 15.04
CA LYS A 177 14.44 5.06 14.32
C LYS A 177 14.42 6.51 14.78
N VAL A 178 14.38 7.39 13.79
CA VAL A 178 14.30 8.84 13.98
C VAL A 178 12.99 9.34 13.40
N PHE A 179 12.30 10.18 14.13
CA PHE A 179 11.08 10.87 13.70
C PHE A 179 11.37 12.35 13.57
N ASN A 180 10.94 12.96 12.49
CA ASN A 180 11.00 14.41 12.34
C ASN A 180 10.11 15.11 13.37
N VAL A 181 10.30 16.42 13.52
CA VAL A 181 9.46 17.24 14.39
C VAL A 181 7.98 17.06 14.04
N SER A 182 7.13 16.92 15.05
CA SER A 182 5.68 16.74 14.95
C SER A 182 5.20 15.43 14.32
N VAL A 183 6.09 14.49 14.03
CA VAL A 183 5.71 13.17 13.50
C VAL A 183 5.42 12.21 14.65
N PRO A 184 4.18 11.67 14.76
CA PRO A 184 3.81 10.82 15.89
C PRO A 184 4.27 9.35 15.71
N LEU A 185 4.54 8.71 16.84
CA LEU A 185 4.52 7.26 16.98
C LEU A 185 3.36 6.88 17.90
N THR A 186 2.44 6.06 17.41
CA THR A 186 1.27 5.61 18.16
C THR A 186 1.38 4.10 18.39
N VAL A 187 1.30 3.69 19.64
CA VAL A 187 1.20 2.28 20.03
C VAL A 187 -0.15 2.09 20.70
N ASN A 188 -1.08 1.41 20.03
CA ASN A 188 -2.45 1.28 20.51
C ASN A 188 -2.52 0.38 21.76
N THR A 189 -3.60 0.51 22.52
CA THR A 189 -3.84 -0.34 23.70
C THR A 189 -3.84 -1.82 23.31
N GLY A 190 -3.10 -2.63 24.05
CA GLY A 190 -2.98 -4.08 23.80
C GLY A 190 -2.01 -4.45 22.68
N THR A 191 -1.31 -3.47 22.10
CA THR A 191 -0.25 -3.71 21.11
C THR A 191 1.13 -3.63 21.74
N ASN A 192 2.16 -4.09 21.03
CA ASN A 192 3.52 -4.11 21.56
C ASN A 192 4.54 -3.67 20.50
N LEU A 193 5.32 -2.64 20.84
CA LEU A 193 6.52 -2.26 20.11
C LEU A 193 7.74 -2.65 20.93
N ASN A 194 8.55 -3.56 20.38
CA ASN A 194 9.82 -3.96 20.97
C ASN A 194 10.96 -3.19 20.28
N SER A 195 11.63 -2.33 21.02
CA SER A 195 12.77 -1.60 20.48
C SER A 195 14.00 -2.48 20.25
N GLY A 196 14.02 -3.68 20.82
CA GLY A 196 15.25 -4.45 20.92
C GLY A 196 16.27 -3.65 21.74
N ASN A 197 17.43 -3.43 21.16
CA ASN A 197 18.47 -2.56 21.75
C ASN A 197 18.63 -1.26 20.93
N PHE A 198 17.66 -0.90 20.10
CA PHE A 198 17.75 0.26 19.23
C PHE A 198 17.11 1.49 19.88
N GLN A 199 17.64 2.65 19.52
CA GLN A 199 17.17 3.93 20.00
C GLN A 199 15.96 4.43 19.17
N LEU A 200 15.01 5.08 19.87
CA LEU A 200 13.98 5.92 19.28
C LEU A 200 14.34 7.39 19.55
N THR A 201 14.35 8.20 18.50
CA THR A 201 14.62 9.64 18.59
C THR A 201 13.45 10.41 18.01
N PHE A 202 12.92 11.37 18.75
CA PHE A 202 11.83 12.24 18.34
C PHE A 202 12.31 13.67 18.19
N GLY A 203 11.79 14.37 17.17
CA GLY A 203 12.18 15.74 16.86
C GLY A 203 13.64 15.83 16.46
N GLY A 204 14.14 14.83 15.74
CA GLY A 204 15.53 14.80 15.31
C GLY A 204 15.90 16.03 14.50
N ASN A 205 16.95 16.70 14.93
CA ASN A 205 17.70 17.68 14.14
C ASN A 205 18.61 16.95 13.18
#